data_81586d5975d76975c23fd6b71ab12e1b
#
_entry.id   81586d5975d76975c23fd6b71ab12e1b
#
_cell.length_a   1.000
_cell.length_b   1.000
_cell.length_c   1.000
_cell.angle_alpha   90.00
_cell.angle_beta   90.00
_cell.angle_gamma   90.00
#
_symmetry.space_group_name_H-M   'P 1'
#
loop_
_entity.id
_entity.type
_entity.pdbx_description
1 polymer ?
#
loop_
_entity_poly.entity_id
_entity_poly.type
_entity_poly.pdbx_seq_one_letter_code
_entity_poly.pdbx_strand_id
1 'polypeptide(L)'
;MNAVKSFWLGAATLLLSLLMFCPAALADDGQTWVWLSSNDKYSKFYAPASVHAVQSAVYAGTGALVATAIDAEIKTSFSYEGAEETIHNYKIEHVIPDPSQLAYSAAQVRVVPQNRTLQYLSETFYDRAGKVLWSKGEGREKEMNSQQFDEEFYAAIVDTVFHRGEMQRLRADDRWIMLWSEETPTGIKTQVTADTSTMRRLHDNLIFWAWTEVRDASGKAIEIKFDKRAVNLPQGTERIVTGRYWSPQEGWQTLDDGYEGAYRMINRDAPEERGLVRLRAFADGYSTWVTRYQVG
;
A
#
# COMPACT_ATOMS: atom_id res chain seq x y z
N MET A 1 -22.83 -42.76 30.95
CA MET A 1 -23.16 -41.42 31.48
C MET A 1 -21.90 -40.64 31.74
N ASN A 2 -20.91 -40.57 30.80
CA ASN A 2 -19.59 -39.94 30.99
C ASN A 2 -19.08 -39.16 29.75
N ALA A 3 -19.98 -38.76 28.83
CA ALA A 3 -19.57 -38.05 27.60
C ALA A 3 -19.86 -36.53 27.59
N VAL A 4 -20.47 -35.99 28.64
CA VAL A 4 -20.89 -34.55 28.66
C VAL A 4 -19.92 -33.64 29.43
N LYS A 5 -18.97 -34.21 30.20
CA LYS A 5 -18.04 -33.39 31.02
C LYS A 5 -16.76 -32.89 30.29
N SER A 6 -16.44 -33.49 29.15
CA SER A 6 -15.22 -33.07 28.40
C SER A 6 -15.43 -31.90 27.41
N PHE A 7 -16.68 -31.54 27.10
CA PHE A 7 -16.99 -30.47 26.15
C PHE A 7 -16.89 -29.06 26.76
N TRP A 8 -17.05 -28.93 28.07
CA TRP A 8 -17.01 -27.63 28.76
C TRP A 8 -15.62 -27.14 29.15
N LEU A 9 -14.61 -28.02 29.23
CA LEU A 9 -13.22 -27.59 29.52
C LEU A 9 -12.54 -27.01 28.27
N GLY A 10 -12.92 -27.45 27.06
CA GLY A 10 -12.36 -26.93 25.82
C GLY A 10 -12.84 -25.51 25.45
N ALA A 11 -14.09 -25.20 25.80
CA ALA A 11 -14.68 -23.88 25.52
C ALA A 11 -14.16 -22.79 26.48
N ALA A 12 -13.83 -23.14 27.72
CA ALA A 12 -13.30 -22.19 28.71
C ALA A 12 -11.84 -21.80 28.42
N THR A 13 -11.04 -22.70 27.83
CA THR A 13 -9.65 -22.43 27.47
C THR A 13 -9.55 -21.56 26.21
N LEU A 14 -10.51 -21.67 25.28
CA LEU A 14 -10.54 -20.81 24.08
C LEU A 14 -11.02 -19.37 24.39
N LEU A 15 -11.89 -19.20 25.39
CA LEU A 15 -12.32 -17.87 25.82
C LEU A 15 -11.25 -17.12 26.65
N LEU A 16 -10.35 -17.85 27.34
CA LEU A 16 -9.28 -17.22 28.13
C LEU A 16 -8.12 -16.76 27.25
N SER A 17 -7.89 -17.38 26.09
CA SER A 17 -6.87 -16.94 25.14
C SER A 17 -7.26 -15.70 24.34
N LEU A 18 -8.57 -15.37 24.22
CA LEU A 18 -9.05 -14.14 23.57
C LEU A 18 -8.99 -12.91 24.49
N LEU A 19 -8.79 -13.09 25.80
CA LEU A 19 -8.77 -11.99 26.78
C LEU A 19 -7.35 -11.47 27.09
N MET A 20 -6.29 -12.07 26.54
CA MET A 20 -4.91 -11.61 26.78
C MET A 20 -4.36 -10.64 25.71
N PHE A 21 -5.12 -10.30 24.68
CA PHE A 21 -4.83 -9.14 23.84
C PHE A 21 -5.63 -7.93 24.32
N CYS A 22 -5.43 -7.55 25.57
CA CYS A 22 -5.75 -6.20 25.97
C CYS A 22 -4.71 -5.28 25.27
N PRO A 23 -5.10 -4.41 24.32
CA PRO A 23 -4.17 -3.41 23.85
C PRO A 23 -3.70 -2.64 25.09
N ALA A 24 -2.38 -2.55 25.30
CA ALA A 24 -1.82 -1.71 26.34
C ALA A 24 -2.56 -0.38 26.30
N ALA A 25 -3.09 0.06 27.44
CA ALA A 25 -3.77 1.35 27.57
C ALA A 25 -2.80 2.39 27.00
N LEU A 26 -3.12 2.87 25.81
CA LEU A 26 -2.37 3.94 25.14
C LEU A 26 -2.54 5.15 26.05
N ALA A 27 -1.48 5.87 26.34
CA ALA A 27 -1.57 7.13 27.08
C ALA A 27 -2.70 7.94 26.45
N ASP A 28 -3.68 8.30 27.26
CA ASP A 28 -4.86 9.05 26.85
C ASP A 28 -4.41 10.49 26.56
N ASP A 29 -4.03 10.73 25.28
CA ASP A 29 -3.75 12.06 24.75
C ASP A 29 -5.03 12.79 24.33
N GLY A 30 -6.20 12.23 24.68
CA GLY A 30 -7.51 12.74 24.27
C GLY A 30 -7.86 12.46 22.82
N GLN A 31 -6.97 11.77 22.08
CA GLN A 31 -7.15 11.43 20.68
C GLN A 31 -7.81 10.07 20.51
N THR A 32 -8.85 9.98 19.67
CA THR A 32 -9.46 8.70 19.32
C THR A 32 -8.69 8.07 18.18
N TRP A 33 -8.07 6.91 18.45
CA TRP A 33 -7.34 6.12 17.47
C TRP A 33 -8.22 5.02 16.89
N VAL A 34 -8.28 4.94 15.58
CA VAL A 34 -8.98 3.86 14.85
C VAL A 34 -7.96 2.86 14.34
N TRP A 35 -8.16 1.60 14.72
CA TRP A 35 -7.33 0.48 14.26
C TRP A 35 -7.55 0.21 12.78
N LEU A 36 -6.48 -0.04 12.03
CA LEU A 36 -6.50 -0.39 10.61
C LEU A 36 -6.17 -1.86 10.36
N SER A 37 -5.03 -2.30 10.90
CA SER A 37 -4.54 -3.67 10.71
C SER A 37 -3.50 -4.01 11.75
N SER A 38 -3.20 -5.31 11.87
CA SER A 38 -2.08 -5.83 12.67
C SER A 38 -1.47 -7.05 11.97
N ASN A 39 -0.18 -7.22 12.19
CA ASN A 39 0.56 -8.45 11.92
C ASN A 39 1.41 -8.80 13.15
N ASP A 40 2.31 -9.76 13.06
CA ASP A 40 3.13 -10.23 14.19
C ASP A 40 4.06 -9.14 14.74
N LYS A 41 4.39 -8.12 13.94
CA LYS A 41 5.34 -7.07 14.30
C LYS A 41 4.70 -5.73 14.62
N TYR A 42 3.60 -5.38 13.93
CA TYR A 42 3.06 -4.01 13.91
C TYR A 42 1.55 -3.99 14.05
N SER A 43 1.03 -2.99 14.78
CA SER A 43 -0.38 -2.60 14.74
C SER A 43 -0.49 -1.15 14.30
N LYS A 44 -1.33 -0.88 13.29
CA LYS A 44 -1.51 0.43 12.66
C LYS A 44 -2.80 1.10 13.08
N PHE A 45 -2.72 2.39 13.38
CA PHE A 45 -3.85 3.21 13.79
C PHE A 45 -3.75 4.59 13.14
N TYR A 46 -4.88 5.23 12.89
CA TYR A 46 -4.93 6.64 12.51
C TYR A 46 -5.96 7.38 13.35
N ALA A 47 -5.87 8.70 13.40
CA ALA A 47 -6.78 9.56 14.14
C ALA A 47 -7.71 10.29 13.15
N PRO A 48 -8.97 9.84 12.95
CA PRO A 48 -9.89 10.49 12.00
C PRO A 48 -10.13 11.97 12.28
N ALA A 49 -10.14 12.38 13.56
CA ALA A 49 -10.33 13.76 13.95
C ALA A 49 -9.17 14.70 13.55
N SER A 50 -7.98 14.15 13.30
CA SER A 50 -6.81 14.92 12.85
C SER A 50 -6.78 15.13 11.34
N VAL A 51 -7.61 14.38 10.58
CA VAL A 51 -7.60 14.42 9.11
C VAL A 51 -8.22 15.72 8.60
N HIS A 52 -7.42 16.53 7.92
CA HIS A 52 -7.91 17.79 7.35
C HIS A 52 -7.17 18.17 6.06
N ALA A 53 -7.89 18.77 5.12
CA ALA A 53 -7.30 19.29 3.89
C ALA A 53 -6.49 20.56 4.19
N VAL A 54 -5.21 20.59 3.79
CA VAL A 54 -4.32 21.75 3.93
C VAL A 54 -4.15 22.51 2.61
N GLN A 55 -4.42 21.83 1.49
CA GLN A 55 -4.47 22.44 0.17
C GLN A 55 -5.63 21.87 -0.62
N SER A 56 -6.22 22.71 -1.49
CA SER A 56 -7.29 22.32 -2.40
C SER A 56 -7.15 23.06 -3.72
N ALA A 57 -7.61 22.41 -4.82
CA ALA A 57 -7.69 23.01 -6.13
C ALA A 57 -9.10 22.86 -6.70
N VAL A 58 -9.46 23.73 -7.64
CA VAL A 58 -10.76 23.67 -8.31
C VAL A 58 -10.73 22.59 -9.38
N TYR A 59 -11.69 21.66 -9.34
CA TYR A 59 -11.89 20.71 -10.42
C TYR A 59 -12.55 21.43 -11.60
N ALA A 60 -11.85 21.51 -12.74
CA ALA A 60 -12.29 22.27 -13.90
C ALA A 60 -13.63 21.80 -14.48
N GLY A 61 -13.97 20.50 -14.35
CA GLY A 61 -15.21 19.94 -14.87
C GLY A 61 -16.47 20.33 -14.09
N THR A 62 -16.36 20.63 -12.79
CA THR A 62 -17.53 20.92 -11.93
C THR A 62 -17.42 22.20 -11.12
N GLY A 63 -16.24 22.82 -11.05
CA GLY A 63 -15.98 23.96 -10.17
C GLY A 63 -15.88 23.58 -8.68
N ALA A 64 -15.93 22.30 -8.33
CA ALA A 64 -15.83 21.84 -6.97
C ALA A 64 -14.39 21.93 -6.44
N LEU A 65 -14.24 22.25 -5.14
CA LEU A 65 -12.93 22.16 -4.48
C LEU A 65 -12.58 20.70 -4.18
N VAL A 66 -11.40 20.30 -4.60
CA VAL A 66 -10.83 18.97 -4.38
C VAL A 66 -9.55 19.11 -3.55
N ALA A 67 -9.45 18.40 -2.44
CA ALA A 67 -8.25 18.40 -1.61
C ALA A 67 -7.05 17.85 -2.41
N THR A 68 -5.96 18.61 -2.40
CA THR A 68 -4.69 18.24 -3.06
C THR A 68 -3.59 17.92 -2.09
N ALA A 69 -3.71 18.33 -0.83
CA ALA A 69 -2.89 17.86 0.26
C ALA A 69 -3.74 17.72 1.53
N ILE A 70 -3.55 16.62 2.24
CA ILE A 70 -4.29 16.24 3.45
C ILE A 70 -3.27 15.90 4.52
N ASP A 71 -3.35 16.55 5.67
CA ASP A 71 -2.55 16.21 6.84
C ASP A 71 -3.37 15.33 7.79
N ALA A 72 -2.68 14.43 8.49
CA ALA A 72 -3.27 13.50 9.44
C ALA A 72 -2.23 13.01 10.46
N GLU A 73 -2.73 12.45 11.57
CA GLU A 73 -1.91 11.75 12.56
C GLU A 73 -2.12 10.25 12.45
N ILE A 74 -1.00 9.53 12.49
CA ILE A 74 -0.94 8.07 12.46
C ILE A 74 -0.13 7.56 13.64
N LYS A 75 -0.36 6.28 14.00
CA LYS A 75 0.34 5.61 15.09
C LYS A 75 0.65 4.18 14.70
N THR A 76 1.85 3.73 15.05
CA THR A 76 2.28 2.34 14.92
C THR A 76 2.72 1.81 16.26
N SER A 77 2.08 0.74 16.75
CA SER A 77 2.53 0.01 17.94
C SER A 77 3.38 -1.18 17.52
N PHE A 78 4.37 -1.50 18.32
CA PHE A 78 5.40 -2.50 18.02
C PHE A 78 5.29 -3.71 18.94
N SER A 79 5.47 -4.93 18.37
CA SER A 79 5.93 -6.08 19.15
C SER A 79 7.44 -5.93 19.43
N TYR A 80 8.04 -6.85 20.20
CA TYR A 80 9.49 -6.83 20.40
C TYR A 80 10.27 -6.92 19.09
N GLU A 81 9.87 -7.84 18.19
CA GLU A 81 10.51 -8.01 16.88
C GLU A 81 10.29 -6.80 15.96
N GLY A 82 9.10 -6.20 16.01
CA GLY A 82 8.82 -4.97 15.27
C GLY A 82 9.63 -3.78 15.77
N ALA A 83 9.83 -3.67 17.08
CA ALA A 83 10.70 -2.67 17.70
C ALA A 83 12.16 -2.85 17.28
N GLU A 84 12.69 -4.09 17.36
CA GLU A 84 14.05 -4.43 16.95
C GLU A 84 14.31 -4.06 15.48
N GLU A 85 13.41 -4.49 14.57
CA GLU A 85 13.49 -4.16 13.15
C GLU A 85 13.42 -2.65 12.91
N THR A 86 12.54 -1.94 13.60
CA THR A 86 12.39 -0.49 13.48
C THR A 86 13.65 0.23 13.93
N ILE A 87 14.19 -0.11 15.10
CA ILE A 87 15.44 0.47 15.65
C ILE A 87 16.58 0.27 14.65
N HIS A 88 16.70 -0.93 14.09
CA HIS A 88 17.73 -1.26 13.10
C HIS A 88 17.57 -0.45 11.80
N ASN A 89 16.35 -0.38 11.27
CA ASN A 89 16.06 0.35 10.03
C ASN A 89 16.32 1.86 10.16
N TYR A 90 16.08 2.42 11.34
CA TYR A 90 16.35 3.84 11.65
C TYR A 90 17.79 4.09 12.11
N LYS A 91 18.58 3.02 12.36
CA LYS A 91 19.98 3.09 12.85
C LYS A 91 20.10 3.85 14.18
N ILE A 92 19.15 3.60 15.08
CA ILE A 92 19.03 4.27 16.37
C ILE A 92 19.33 3.33 17.57
N GLU A 93 20.04 2.24 17.33
CA GLU A 93 20.47 1.30 18.36
C GLU A 93 21.28 1.97 19.48
N HIS A 94 22.01 3.04 19.14
CA HIS A 94 22.77 3.84 20.10
C HIS A 94 21.88 4.74 20.98
N VAL A 95 20.63 5.01 20.58
CA VAL A 95 19.65 5.80 21.34
C VAL A 95 18.70 4.89 22.10
N ILE A 96 18.25 3.80 21.47
CA ILE A 96 17.34 2.81 22.02
C ILE A 96 18.04 1.44 21.94
N PRO A 97 18.90 1.12 22.90
CA PRO A 97 19.71 -0.11 22.86
C PRO A 97 18.91 -1.37 23.20
N ASP A 98 17.76 -1.23 23.87
CA ASP A 98 16.88 -2.34 24.23
C ASP A 98 15.52 -2.17 23.51
N PRO A 99 15.18 -3.07 22.55
CA PRO A 99 13.91 -3.02 21.83
C PRO A 99 12.66 -3.04 22.72
N SER A 100 12.74 -3.63 23.93
CA SER A 100 11.61 -3.69 24.86
C SER A 100 11.19 -2.31 25.39
N GLN A 101 12.03 -1.30 25.24
CA GLN A 101 11.73 0.08 25.61
C GLN A 101 10.82 0.76 24.58
N LEU A 102 10.89 0.38 23.29
CA LEU A 102 10.09 0.98 22.23
C LEU A 102 8.69 0.35 22.19
N ALA A 103 7.68 1.15 22.49
CA ALA A 103 6.29 0.69 22.50
C ALA A 103 5.52 1.09 21.26
N TYR A 104 5.64 2.34 20.84
CA TYR A 104 4.92 2.88 19.68
C TYR A 104 5.61 4.11 19.08
N SER A 105 5.26 4.44 17.84
CA SER A 105 5.50 5.75 17.25
C SER A 105 4.18 6.47 16.95
N ALA A 106 4.21 7.81 17.01
CA ALA A 106 3.17 8.69 16.50
C ALA A 106 3.80 9.65 15.49
N ALA A 107 3.10 9.88 14.38
CA ALA A 107 3.63 10.68 13.29
C ALA A 107 2.55 11.61 12.70
N GLN A 108 2.99 12.81 12.28
CA GLN A 108 2.22 13.65 11.38
C GLN A 108 2.62 13.32 9.95
N VAL A 109 1.64 13.09 9.11
CA VAL A 109 1.84 12.74 7.71
C VAL A 109 1.07 13.67 6.80
N ARG A 110 1.59 13.88 5.60
CA ARG A 110 0.92 14.54 4.48
C ARG A 110 0.66 13.56 3.35
N VAL A 111 -0.55 13.57 2.84
CA VAL A 111 -0.99 12.75 1.73
C VAL A 111 -1.35 13.65 0.55
N VAL A 112 -0.87 13.30 -0.67
CA VAL A 112 -1.26 13.91 -1.93
C VAL A 112 -2.05 12.87 -2.74
N PRO A 113 -3.39 12.94 -2.77
CA PRO A 113 -4.23 11.92 -3.38
C PRO A 113 -3.99 11.75 -4.88
N GLN A 114 -3.75 12.85 -5.61
CA GLN A 114 -3.51 12.87 -7.05
C GLN A 114 -2.28 12.06 -7.46
N ASN A 115 -1.24 12.09 -6.62
CA ASN A 115 0.02 11.38 -6.85
C ASN A 115 0.07 10.02 -6.16
N ARG A 116 -0.89 9.73 -5.29
CA ARG A 116 -0.90 8.56 -4.41
C ARG A 116 0.36 8.53 -3.52
N THR A 117 0.74 9.68 -2.97
CA THR A 117 1.95 9.78 -2.13
C THR A 117 1.62 10.06 -0.68
N LEU A 118 2.55 9.65 0.20
CA LEU A 118 2.56 9.94 1.61
C LEU A 118 3.95 10.40 2.03
N GLN A 119 4.00 11.44 2.86
CA GLN A 119 5.21 12.00 3.44
C GLN A 119 5.05 12.10 4.95
N TYR A 120 6.04 11.64 5.71
CA TYR A 120 6.15 11.91 7.14
C TYR A 120 6.65 13.34 7.33
N LEU A 121 5.86 14.17 8.01
CA LEU A 121 6.26 15.53 8.40
C LEU A 121 7.09 15.49 9.69
N SER A 122 6.72 14.59 10.60
CA SER A 122 7.44 14.28 11.83
C SER A 122 7.08 12.88 12.32
N GLU A 123 7.98 12.24 13.05
CA GLU A 123 7.70 10.98 13.73
C GLU A 123 8.41 10.96 15.08
N THR A 124 7.71 10.55 16.13
CA THR A 124 8.22 10.48 17.50
C THR A 124 7.98 9.08 18.06
N PHE A 125 8.99 8.53 18.69
CA PHE A 125 9.03 7.19 19.26
C PHE A 125 8.91 7.25 20.77
N TYR A 126 8.11 6.38 21.35
CA TYR A 126 7.71 6.42 22.75
C TYR A 126 7.89 5.07 23.43
N ASP A 127 8.17 5.13 24.75
CA ASP A 127 8.05 3.97 25.63
C ASP A 127 6.57 3.72 26.04
N ARG A 128 6.33 2.68 26.84
CA ARG A 128 4.99 2.34 27.34
C ARG A 128 4.38 3.40 28.26
N ALA A 129 5.21 4.21 28.91
CA ALA A 129 4.77 5.30 29.78
C ALA A 129 4.49 6.60 29.02
N GLY A 130 4.68 6.62 27.69
CA GLY A 130 4.52 7.80 26.85
C GLY A 130 5.71 8.77 26.89
N LYS A 131 6.86 8.32 27.43
CA LYS A 131 8.08 9.12 27.40
C LYS A 131 8.68 9.07 26.01
N VAL A 132 9.08 10.24 25.48
CA VAL A 132 9.78 10.35 24.20
C VAL A 132 11.16 9.70 24.32
N LEU A 133 11.44 8.78 23.41
CA LEU A 133 12.74 8.12 23.25
C LEU A 133 13.57 8.79 22.16
N TRP A 134 12.94 9.09 21.04
CA TRP A 134 13.59 9.67 19.87
C TRP A 134 12.56 10.34 18.95
N SER A 135 13.01 11.30 18.14
CA SER A 135 12.16 11.96 17.16
C SER A 135 12.93 12.20 15.86
N LYS A 136 12.18 12.16 14.76
CA LYS A 136 12.65 12.43 13.42
C LYS A 136 11.81 13.54 12.79
N GLY A 137 12.46 14.42 12.06
CA GLY A 137 11.80 15.44 11.25
C GLY A 137 11.31 14.89 9.90
N GLU A 138 11.08 15.81 8.99
CA GLU A 138 10.50 15.56 7.68
C GLU A 138 11.26 14.50 6.87
N GLY A 139 10.51 13.55 6.33
CA GLY A 139 10.97 12.48 5.46
C GLY A 139 10.76 12.78 3.98
N ARG A 140 11.20 11.88 3.13
CA ARG A 140 10.92 11.95 1.69
C ARG A 140 9.48 11.54 1.40
N GLU A 141 8.85 12.21 0.46
CA GLU A 141 7.59 11.77 -0.14
C GLU A 141 7.78 10.42 -0.85
N LYS A 142 6.85 9.49 -0.65
CA LYS A 142 6.86 8.14 -1.23
C LYS A 142 5.53 7.84 -1.90
N GLU A 143 5.57 7.24 -3.07
CA GLU A 143 4.36 6.73 -3.71
C GLU A 143 3.89 5.45 -3.01
N MET A 144 2.57 5.36 -2.74
CA MET A 144 1.93 4.23 -2.08
C MET A 144 1.55 3.15 -3.08
N ASN A 145 1.97 1.92 -2.82
CA ASN A 145 1.66 0.71 -3.55
C ASN A 145 1.73 -0.50 -2.63
N SER A 146 1.45 -1.70 -3.13
CA SER A 146 1.39 -2.94 -2.34
C SER A 146 2.69 -3.33 -1.62
N GLN A 147 3.82 -2.72 -1.95
CA GLN A 147 5.11 -2.95 -1.30
C GLN A 147 5.42 -1.92 -0.20
N GLN A 148 4.51 -0.96 0.03
CA GLN A 148 4.71 0.08 1.04
C GLN A 148 3.96 -0.24 2.32
N PHE A 149 4.68 -0.19 3.43
CA PHE A 149 4.10 -0.35 4.77
C PHE A 149 2.94 0.62 5.02
N ASP A 150 3.05 1.85 4.47
CA ASP A 150 2.16 2.97 4.75
C ASP A 150 0.89 3.00 3.88
N GLU A 151 0.69 2.01 2.99
CA GLU A 151 -0.43 2.03 2.03
C GLU A 151 -1.81 2.08 2.70
N GLU A 152 -1.99 1.39 3.83
CA GLU A 152 -3.26 1.42 4.56
C GLU A 152 -3.51 2.76 5.27
N PHE A 153 -2.46 3.45 5.76
CA PHE A 153 -2.58 4.80 6.28
C PHE A 153 -3.06 5.76 5.20
N TYR A 154 -2.42 5.71 4.02
CA TYR A 154 -2.85 6.48 2.86
C TYR A 154 -4.35 6.26 2.57
N ALA A 155 -4.77 5.02 2.43
CA ALA A 155 -6.13 4.66 2.05
C ALA A 155 -7.16 5.15 3.08
N ALA A 156 -6.90 4.98 4.38
CA ALA A 156 -7.79 5.41 5.44
C ALA A 156 -7.92 6.94 5.52
N ILE A 157 -6.80 7.66 5.38
CA ILE A 157 -6.78 9.13 5.38
C ILE A 157 -7.57 9.68 4.19
N VAL A 158 -7.33 9.15 3.00
CA VAL A 158 -8.02 9.59 1.77
C VAL A 158 -9.51 9.26 1.84
N ASP A 159 -9.89 8.08 2.34
CA ASP A 159 -11.29 7.71 2.51
C ASP A 159 -12.04 8.60 3.51
N THR A 160 -11.35 9.11 4.55
CA THR A 160 -11.95 10.05 5.51
C THR A 160 -12.39 11.35 4.82
N VAL A 161 -11.68 11.82 3.80
CA VAL A 161 -12.00 13.06 3.07
C VAL A 161 -12.92 12.81 1.88
N PHE A 162 -12.69 11.76 1.11
CA PHE A 162 -13.36 11.59 -0.19
C PHE A 162 -14.44 10.50 -0.19
N HIS A 163 -14.43 9.56 0.74
CA HIS A 163 -15.38 8.44 0.81
C HIS A 163 -15.47 7.64 -0.50
N ARG A 164 -14.32 7.34 -1.12
CA ARG A 164 -14.24 6.66 -2.43
C ARG A 164 -13.94 5.17 -2.34
N GLY A 165 -13.74 4.62 -1.15
CA GLY A 165 -13.51 3.19 -0.93
C GLY A 165 -12.09 2.73 -1.22
N GLU A 166 -11.07 3.56 -0.96
CA GLU A 166 -9.64 3.16 -1.07
C GLU A 166 -9.36 1.92 -0.22
N MET A 167 -9.78 1.92 1.05
CA MET A 167 -9.61 0.75 1.93
C MET A 167 -10.37 -0.48 1.44
N GLN A 168 -11.59 -0.28 0.88
CA GLN A 168 -12.36 -1.37 0.30
C GLN A 168 -11.65 -1.97 -0.91
N ARG A 169 -11.14 -1.12 -1.82
CA ARG A 169 -10.41 -1.59 -3.02
C ARG A 169 -9.09 -2.27 -2.68
N LEU A 170 -8.37 -1.77 -1.66
CA LEU A 170 -7.15 -2.38 -1.14
C LEU A 170 -7.36 -3.82 -0.65
N ARG A 171 -8.52 -4.10 -0.04
CA ARG A 171 -8.88 -5.38 0.56
C ARG A 171 -9.77 -6.26 -0.32
N ALA A 172 -10.08 -5.80 -1.54
CA ALA A 172 -10.94 -6.54 -2.44
C ALA A 172 -10.24 -7.79 -3.00
N ASP A 173 -10.98 -8.89 -3.14
CA ASP A 173 -10.47 -10.13 -3.72
C ASP A 173 -9.96 -9.93 -5.16
N ASP A 174 -10.56 -8.98 -5.89
CA ASP A 174 -10.18 -8.59 -7.24
C ASP A 174 -9.23 -7.37 -7.28
N ARG A 175 -8.51 -7.10 -6.19
CA ARG A 175 -7.46 -6.07 -6.19
C ARG A 175 -6.46 -6.29 -7.32
N TRP A 176 -6.04 -7.54 -7.51
CA TRP A 176 -5.12 -7.92 -8.57
C TRP A 176 -5.87 -8.58 -9.72
N ILE A 177 -5.91 -7.92 -10.87
CA ILE A 177 -6.50 -8.50 -12.07
C ILE A 177 -5.41 -9.10 -12.97
N MET A 178 -5.66 -10.31 -13.47
CA MET A 178 -4.80 -10.94 -14.47
C MET A 178 -4.95 -10.18 -15.79
N LEU A 179 -3.87 -9.56 -16.28
CA LEU A 179 -3.85 -8.94 -17.59
C LEU A 179 -3.71 -10.02 -18.68
N TRP A 180 -2.68 -10.84 -18.56
CA TRP A 180 -2.48 -11.96 -19.48
C TRP A 180 -1.56 -13.01 -18.83
N SER A 181 -1.59 -14.19 -19.43
CA SER A 181 -0.67 -15.28 -19.12
C SER A 181 -0.36 -16.03 -20.42
N GLU A 182 0.87 -16.48 -20.55
CA GLU A 182 1.36 -17.26 -21.67
C GLU A 182 2.29 -18.37 -21.17
N GLU A 183 2.27 -19.51 -21.85
CA GLU A 183 3.20 -20.61 -21.61
C GLU A 183 3.85 -21.00 -22.95
N THR A 184 5.18 -20.99 -22.98
CA THR A 184 5.95 -21.36 -24.17
C THR A 184 5.97 -22.88 -24.34
N PRO A 185 6.26 -23.38 -25.54
CA PRO A 185 6.46 -24.82 -25.78
C PRO A 185 7.55 -25.46 -24.88
N THR A 186 8.48 -24.69 -24.36
CA THR A 186 9.51 -25.12 -23.42
C THR A 186 9.07 -25.14 -21.97
N GLY A 187 7.79 -24.80 -21.68
CA GLY A 187 7.21 -24.78 -20.33
C GLY A 187 7.54 -23.53 -19.51
N ILE A 188 8.09 -22.49 -20.13
CA ILE A 188 8.27 -21.20 -19.47
C ILE A 188 6.91 -20.50 -19.40
N LYS A 189 6.48 -20.15 -18.18
CA LYS A 189 5.20 -19.48 -17.93
C LYS A 189 5.41 -18.05 -17.50
N THR A 190 4.79 -17.10 -18.23
CA THR A 190 4.73 -15.68 -17.87
C THR A 190 3.32 -15.32 -17.43
N GLN A 191 3.19 -14.60 -16.33
CA GLN A 191 1.93 -14.03 -15.84
C GLN A 191 2.13 -12.57 -15.52
N VAL A 192 1.16 -11.74 -15.93
CA VAL A 192 1.13 -10.30 -15.64
C VAL A 192 -0.19 -9.94 -14.98
N THR A 193 -0.10 -9.33 -13.81
CA THR A 193 -1.25 -8.81 -13.06
C THR A 193 -1.11 -7.32 -12.83
N ALA A 194 -2.23 -6.63 -12.69
CA ALA A 194 -2.27 -5.20 -12.38
C ALA A 194 -2.98 -4.94 -11.05
N ASP A 195 -2.42 -4.07 -10.23
CA ASP A 195 -3.01 -3.62 -8.97
C ASP A 195 -4.07 -2.55 -9.23
N THR A 196 -5.34 -2.93 -9.17
CA THR A 196 -6.48 -2.04 -9.42
C THR A 196 -6.60 -0.92 -8.40
N SER A 197 -6.03 -1.09 -7.19
CA SER A 197 -6.02 -0.05 -6.16
C SER A 197 -5.16 1.15 -6.55
N THR A 198 -4.15 0.92 -7.40
CA THR A 198 -3.23 1.96 -7.87
C THR A 198 -3.67 2.59 -9.19
N MET A 199 -4.65 1.99 -9.89
CA MET A 199 -5.10 2.47 -11.20
C MET A 199 -5.66 3.88 -11.14
N ARG A 200 -5.12 4.75 -12.00
CA ARG A 200 -5.59 6.11 -12.19
C ARG A 200 -5.43 6.53 -13.65
N ARG A 201 -6.38 7.31 -14.13
CA ARG A 201 -6.35 7.86 -15.48
C ARG A 201 -5.79 9.27 -15.45
N LEU A 202 -4.78 9.54 -16.27
CA LEU A 202 -4.24 10.87 -16.52
C LEU A 202 -4.32 11.12 -18.02
N HIS A 203 -5.25 11.97 -18.45
CA HIS A 203 -5.61 12.16 -19.87
C HIS A 203 -5.96 10.79 -20.51
N ASP A 204 -5.25 10.42 -21.58
CA ASP A 204 -5.45 9.16 -22.29
C ASP A 204 -4.70 7.98 -21.68
N ASN A 205 -3.86 8.23 -20.68
CA ASN A 205 -3.04 7.20 -20.05
C ASN A 205 -3.71 6.61 -18.80
N LEU A 206 -3.73 5.30 -18.71
CA LEU A 206 -3.99 4.58 -17.48
C LEU A 206 -2.63 4.27 -16.82
N ILE A 207 -2.44 4.73 -15.58
CA ILE A 207 -1.21 4.54 -14.80
C ILE A 207 -1.53 3.57 -13.68
N PHE A 208 -0.68 2.55 -13.48
CA PHE A 208 -0.86 1.54 -12.44
C PHE A 208 0.44 0.80 -12.13
N TRP A 209 0.46 0.10 -10.99
CA TRP A 209 1.51 -0.86 -10.67
C TRP A 209 1.13 -2.25 -11.14
N ALA A 210 2.10 -2.96 -11.72
CA ALA A 210 1.97 -4.31 -12.24
C ALA A 210 2.96 -5.25 -11.57
N TRP A 211 2.57 -6.52 -11.48
CA TRP A 211 3.42 -7.62 -11.09
C TRP A 211 3.54 -8.59 -12.25
N THR A 212 4.77 -8.82 -12.70
CA THR A 212 5.09 -9.82 -13.71
C THR A 212 5.90 -10.91 -13.05
N GLU A 213 5.53 -12.15 -13.29
CA GLU A 213 6.27 -13.31 -12.81
C GLU A 213 6.53 -14.26 -13.97
N VAL A 214 7.80 -14.66 -14.14
CA VAL A 214 8.23 -15.65 -15.11
C VAL A 214 8.75 -16.87 -14.36
N ARG A 215 8.18 -18.04 -14.67
CA ARG A 215 8.55 -19.32 -14.08
C ARG A 215 9.09 -20.26 -15.15
N ASP A 216 10.07 -21.09 -14.78
CA ASP A 216 10.54 -22.18 -15.63
C ASP A 216 9.56 -23.38 -15.62
N ALA A 217 9.87 -24.40 -16.41
CA ALA A 217 9.07 -25.63 -16.51
C ALA A 217 8.93 -26.40 -15.18
N SER A 218 9.81 -26.15 -14.21
CA SER A 218 9.72 -26.74 -12.86
C SER A 218 8.82 -25.93 -11.93
N GLY A 219 8.34 -24.75 -12.36
CA GLY A 219 7.55 -23.82 -11.57
C GLY A 219 8.38 -22.86 -10.72
N LYS A 220 9.72 -22.88 -10.83
CA LYS A 220 10.59 -21.96 -10.11
C LYS A 220 10.58 -20.59 -10.77
N ALA A 221 10.46 -19.52 -9.97
CA ALA A 221 10.58 -18.16 -10.47
C ALA A 221 12.01 -17.89 -10.99
N ILE A 222 12.11 -17.41 -12.22
CA ILE A 222 13.36 -17.02 -12.89
C ILE A 222 13.45 -15.53 -13.16
N GLU A 223 12.32 -14.81 -13.16
CA GLU A 223 12.25 -13.37 -13.23
C GLU A 223 10.99 -12.86 -12.51
N ILE A 224 11.12 -11.75 -11.81
CA ILE A 224 9.99 -11.03 -11.23
C ILE A 224 10.19 -9.55 -11.57
N LYS A 225 9.10 -8.88 -12.00
CA LYS A 225 9.06 -7.42 -12.14
C LYS A 225 7.92 -6.85 -11.30
N PHE A 226 8.21 -5.79 -10.60
CA PHE A 226 7.23 -4.94 -9.97
C PHE A 226 7.44 -3.53 -10.51
N ASP A 227 6.60 -3.14 -11.45
CA ASP A 227 6.79 -1.93 -12.24
C ASP A 227 5.52 -1.07 -12.33
N LYS A 228 5.73 0.25 -12.42
CA LYS A 228 4.70 1.22 -12.70
C LYS A 228 4.64 1.45 -14.19
N ARG A 229 3.47 1.23 -14.77
CA ARG A 229 3.21 1.37 -16.21
C ARG A 229 2.31 2.55 -16.50
N ALA A 230 2.54 3.17 -17.64
CA ALA A 230 1.62 4.09 -18.28
C ALA A 230 1.19 3.50 -19.62
N VAL A 231 -0.11 3.26 -19.77
CA VAL A 231 -0.70 2.68 -20.99
C VAL A 231 -1.61 3.72 -21.62
N ASN A 232 -1.29 4.17 -22.84
CA ASN A 232 -2.17 5.02 -23.63
C ASN A 232 -3.28 4.15 -24.22
N LEU A 233 -4.48 4.25 -23.64
CA LEU A 233 -5.59 3.36 -23.97
C LEU A 233 -6.07 3.52 -25.43
N PRO A 234 -6.26 4.75 -25.98
CA PRO A 234 -6.63 4.93 -27.39
C PRO A 234 -5.58 4.39 -28.36
N GLN A 235 -4.32 4.75 -28.16
CA GLN A 235 -3.24 4.42 -29.08
C GLN A 235 -2.76 2.96 -28.97
N GLY A 236 -3.01 2.30 -27.82
CA GLY A 236 -2.49 0.95 -27.57
C GLY A 236 -0.98 0.94 -27.42
N THR A 237 -0.42 1.95 -26.76
CA THR A 237 1.02 2.04 -26.47
C THR A 237 1.25 2.00 -24.98
N GLU A 238 2.40 1.49 -24.56
CA GLU A 238 2.79 1.42 -23.15
C GLU A 238 4.23 1.84 -22.93
N ARG A 239 4.53 2.24 -21.69
CA ARG A 239 5.89 2.41 -21.20
C ARG A 239 5.99 2.04 -19.72
N ILE A 240 7.19 1.65 -19.29
CA ILE A 240 7.54 1.53 -17.88
C ILE A 240 7.95 2.93 -17.39
N VAL A 241 7.37 3.36 -16.27
CA VAL A 241 7.71 4.64 -15.64
C VAL A 241 8.85 4.45 -14.65
N THR A 242 8.73 3.45 -13.76
CA THR A 242 9.73 3.06 -12.78
C THR A 242 9.42 1.66 -12.26
N GLY A 243 10.33 1.07 -11.52
CA GLY A 243 10.09 -0.24 -10.91
C GLY A 243 11.36 -0.94 -10.46
N ARG A 244 11.21 -2.22 -10.22
CA ARG A 244 12.32 -3.14 -9.92
C ARG A 244 12.08 -4.46 -10.62
N TYR A 245 13.18 -5.11 -11.00
CA TYR A 245 13.16 -6.50 -11.43
C TYR A 245 14.09 -7.34 -10.56
N TRP A 246 13.79 -8.60 -10.49
CA TRP A 246 14.58 -9.58 -9.77
C TRP A 246 14.90 -10.75 -10.67
N SER A 247 16.14 -11.24 -10.57
CA SER A 247 16.58 -12.50 -11.15
C SER A 247 17.40 -13.29 -10.13
N PRO A 248 17.52 -14.62 -10.27
CA PRO A 248 18.35 -15.45 -9.39
C PRO A 248 19.82 -15.07 -9.37
N GLN A 249 20.33 -14.47 -10.45
CA GLN A 249 21.73 -14.10 -10.61
C GLN A 249 22.07 -12.74 -9.99
N GLU A 250 21.17 -11.78 -10.14
CA GLU A 250 21.47 -10.37 -9.81
C GLU A 250 20.71 -9.87 -8.59
N GLY A 251 19.66 -10.63 -8.13
CA GLY A 251 18.76 -10.15 -7.10
C GLY A 251 17.89 -9.00 -7.59
N TRP A 252 17.48 -8.12 -6.69
CA TRP A 252 16.64 -6.95 -7.03
C TRP A 252 17.47 -5.82 -7.63
N GLN A 253 17.10 -5.38 -8.83
CA GLN A 253 17.68 -4.25 -9.55
C GLN A 253 16.61 -3.18 -9.79
N THR A 254 17.04 -1.94 -9.99
CA THR A 254 16.14 -0.84 -10.37
C THR A 254 15.81 -0.91 -11.85
N LEU A 255 14.56 -0.65 -12.18
CA LEU A 255 14.04 -0.51 -13.53
C LEU A 255 13.40 0.87 -13.62
N ASP A 256 14.01 1.78 -14.36
CA ASP A 256 13.55 3.17 -14.42
C ASP A 256 13.80 3.76 -15.80
N ASP A 257 12.73 3.88 -16.60
CA ASP A 257 12.76 4.63 -17.87
C ASP A 257 12.29 6.08 -17.67
N GLY A 258 11.85 6.42 -16.44
CA GLY A 258 11.33 7.74 -16.11
C GLY A 258 10.07 8.12 -16.88
N TYR A 259 9.59 9.34 -16.65
CA TYR A 259 8.41 9.86 -17.37
C TYR A 259 8.71 10.23 -18.83
N GLU A 260 9.96 10.35 -19.20
CA GLU A 260 10.43 10.69 -20.55
C GLU A 260 10.71 9.45 -21.41
N GLY A 261 10.58 8.26 -20.84
CA GLY A 261 10.75 6.98 -21.56
C GLY A 261 9.81 6.88 -22.76
N ALA A 262 10.31 6.28 -23.86
CA ALA A 262 9.56 6.14 -25.10
C ALA A 262 8.41 5.15 -24.92
N TYR A 263 7.23 5.50 -25.46
CA TYR A 263 6.13 4.55 -25.61
C TYR A 263 6.44 3.53 -26.70
N ARG A 264 6.16 2.26 -26.42
CA ARG A 264 6.20 1.17 -27.41
C ARG A 264 4.78 0.75 -27.77
N MET A 265 4.57 0.33 -29.00
CA MET A 265 3.29 -0.24 -29.44
C MET A 265 3.08 -1.59 -28.75
N ILE A 266 1.87 -1.82 -28.25
CA ILE A 266 1.43 -3.16 -27.84
C ILE A 266 1.12 -3.93 -29.11
N ASN A 267 1.82 -5.05 -29.32
CA ASN A 267 1.62 -5.85 -30.52
C ASN A 267 0.24 -6.53 -30.51
N ARG A 268 -0.50 -6.42 -31.61
CA ARG A 268 -1.87 -6.95 -31.72
C ARG A 268 -1.94 -8.47 -31.66
N ASP A 269 -0.89 -9.16 -32.07
CA ASP A 269 -0.85 -10.63 -32.09
C ASP A 269 -0.17 -11.21 -30.85
N ALA A 270 0.20 -10.37 -29.89
CA ALA A 270 0.90 -10.79 -28.68
C ALA A 270 -0.05 -10.92 -27.46
N PRO A 271 0.35 -11.66 -26.43
CA PRO A 271 -0.43 -11.80 -25.18
C PRO A 271 -0.81 -10.47 -24.53
N GLU A 272 0.04 -9.44 -24.69
CA GLU A 272 -0.14 -8.09 -24.15
C GLU A 272 -1.41 -7.39 -24.69
N GLU A 273 -1.86 -7.73 -25.91
CA GLU A 273 -3.13 -7.20 -26.43
C GLU A 273 -4.31 -7.59 -25.55
N ARG A 274 -4.33 -8.82 -25.01
CA ARG A 274 -5.36 -9.25 -24.06
C ARG A 274 -5.35 -8.39 -22.80
N GLY A 275 -4.14 -8.00 -22.36
CA GLY A 275 -3.96 -7.06 -21.25
C GLY A 275 -4.57 -5.69 -21.56
N LEU A 276 -4.30 -5.14 -22.74
CA LEU A 276 -4.87 -3.87 -23.18
C LEU A 276 -6.41 -3.88 -23.21
N VAL A 277 -7.00 -4.97 -23.73
CA VAL A 277 -8.46 -5.15 -23.75
C VAL A 277 -9.02 -5.15 -22.33
N ARG A 278 -8.39 -5.87 -21.39
CA ARG A 278 -8.81 -5.91 -19.98
C ARG A 278 -8.66 -4.56 -19.29
N LEU A 279 -7.58 -3.83 -19.55
CA LEU A 279 -7.37 -2.48 -19.00
C LEU A 279 -8.42 -1.50 -19.50
N ARG A 280 -8.80 -1.56 -20.78
CA ARG A 280 -9.91 -0.76 -21.34
C ARG A 280 -11.23 -1.10 -20.66
N ALA A 281 -11.58 -2.39 -20.59
CA ALA A 281 -12.80 -2.84 -19.94
C ALA A 281 -12.86 -2.41 -18.46
N PHE A 282 -11.74 -2.50 -17.72
CA PHE A 282 -11.68 -2.03 -16.36
C PHE A 282 -11.85 -0.51 -16.26
N ALA A 283 -11.13 0.26 -17.09
CA ALA A 283 -11.21 1.72 -17.09
C ALA A 283 -12.62 2.24 -17.42
N ASP A 284 -13.33 1.56 -18.33
CA ASP A 284 -14.71 1.90 -18.71
C ASP A 284 -15.69 1.49 -17.60
N GLY A 285 -15.59 0.27 -17.08
CA GLY A 285 -16.48 -0.25 -16.02
C GLY A 285 -16.31 0.46 -14.67
N TYR A 286 -15.11 0.96 -14.40
CA TYR A 286 -14.74 1.65 -13.15
C TYR A 286 -14.28 3.09 -13.40
N SER A 287 -14.94 3.80 -14.31
CA SER A 287 -14.53 5.15 -14.75
C SER A 287 -14.42 6.14 -13.59
N THR A 288 -15.36 6.11 -12.64
CA THR A 288 -15.31 6.97 -11.43
C THR A 288 -14.14 6.63 -10.50
N TRP A 289 -13.72 5.38 -10.48
CA TRP A 289 -12.55 4.94 -9.71
C TRP A 289 -11.25 5.44 -10.33
N VAL A 290 -11.05 5.20 -11.62
CA VAL A 290 -9.79 5.57 -12.29
C VAL A 290 -9.62 7.09 -12.47
N THR A 291 -10.70 7.87 -12.40
CA THR A 291 -10.66 9.35 -12.50
C THR A 291 -10.78 10.05 -11.14
N ARG A 292 -10.75 9.30 -10.03
CA ARG A 292 -10.85 9.89 -8.70
C ARG A 292 -9.71 10.89 -8.43
N TYR A 293 -10.00 11.93 -7.70
CA TYR A 293 -9.05 12.98 -7.25
C TYR A 293 -8.47 13.85 -8.35
N GLN A 294 -8.98 13.79 -9.58
CA GLN A 294 -8.51 14.66 -10.67
C GLN A 294 -8.79 16.14 -10.34
N VAL A 295 -7.83 16.99 -10.65
CA VAL A 295 -7.91 18.44 -10.59
C VAL A 295 -7.51 18.98 -11.96
N GLY A 296 -8.30 19.83 -12.55
CA GLY A 296 -7.99 20.65 -13.72
C GLY A 296 -7.86 19.93 -15.04
#